data_8d54c30ea52cf7deeca7b7d6fd852f1e
#
_entry.id   8d54c30ea52cf7deeca7b7d6fd852f1e
#
_cell.length_a   1.000
_cell.length_b   1.000
_cell.length_c   1.000
_cell.angle_alpha   90.00
_cell.angle_beta   90.00
_cell.angle_gamma   90.00
#
_symmetry.space_group_name_H-M   'P 1'
#
loop_
_entity.id
_entity.type
_entity.pdbx_description
1 polymer ?
#
loop_
_entity_poly.entity_id
_entity_poly.type
_entity_poly.pdbx_seq_one_letter_code
_entity_poly.pdbx_strand_id
1 'polypeptide(L)'
;MALRKIVEQGDECLTKVYRPVTKFDRRLHDLLDDMAETLADANGAGLAAPQVGILRRVCLVLDEEAEEYLELINPEIIAQSGEQTGLEGCLSVPGKWGIVTRPNRVRVRAQDRDGDWFEAEAEGLTARAFCHEIEHLDGHLFVEHIDHFLTDEELKEYLEDEE
;
A
#
# COMPACT_ATOMS: atom_id res chain seq x y z
N MET A 1 -20.64 3.82 5.28
CA MET A 1 -19.45 4.24 4.52
C MET A 1 -18.98 5.59 5.00
N ALA A 2 -17.73 5.67 5.37
CA ALA A 2 -17.19 6.87 6.00
C ALA A 2 -15.70 7.04 5.71
N LEU A 3 -15.25 8.29 5.73
CA LEU A 3 -13.84 8.60 5.68
C LEU A 3 -13.22 8.26 7.04
N ARG A 4 -12.05 7.62 7.01
CA ARG A 4 -11.28 7.32 8.21
C ARG A 4 -10.03 8.18 8.25
N LYS A 5 -9.59 8.53 9.44
CA LYS A 5 -8.39 9.35 9.61
C LYS A 5 -7.14 8.49 9.31
N ILE A 6 -6.29 8.99 8.42
CA ILE A 6 -5.00 8.37 8.13
C ILE A 6 -4.01 8.78 9.22
N VAL A 7 -3.42 7.79 9.90
CA VAL A 7 -2.40 8.05 10.93
C VAL A 7 -1.05 8.26 10.28
N GLU A 8 -0.18 9.02 10.94
CA GLU A 8 1.12 9.42 10.41
C GLU A 8 2.28 8.73 11.09
N GLN A 9 3.44 8.76 10.45
CA GLN A 9 4.68 8.21 10.98
C GLN A 9 4.89 8.70 12.42
N GLY A 10 5.25 7.78 13.31
CA GLY A 10 5.35 8.03 14.75
C GLY A 10 4.21 7.38 15.52
N ASP A 11 3.11 7.04 14.87
CA ASP A 11 2.01 6.29 15.49
C ASP A 11 2.44 4.82 15.63
N GLU A 12 2.21 4.25 16.82
CA GLU A 12 2.61 2.87 17.12
C GLU A 12 1.99 1.84 16.17
N CYS A 13 0.79 2.08 15.68
CA CYS A 13 0.11 1.10 14.83
C CYS A 13 0.83 0.88 13.49
N LEU A 14 1.70 1.79 13.06
CA LEU A 14 2.44 1.66 11.80
C LEU A 14 3.67 0.74 11.91
N THR A 15 4.07 0.36 13.13
CA THR A 15 5.29 -0.43 13.36
C THR A 15 5.03 -1.79 13.96
N LYS A 16 3.78 -2.25 13.94
CA LYS A 16 3.38 -3.55 14.49
C LYS A 16 3.08 -4.55 13.37
N VAL A 17 3.24 -5.82 13.69
CA VAL A 17 2.81 -6.92 12.82
C VAL A 17 1.35 -7.23 13.17
N TYR A 18 0.52 -7.43 12.16
CA TYR A 18 -0.93 -7.50 12.33
C TYR A 18 -1.45 -8.91 12.20
N ARG A 19 -2.61 -9.12 12.84
CA ARG A 19 -3.23 -10.44 12.87
C ARG A 19 -3.93 -10.77 11.57
N PRO A 20 -3.88 -12.04 11.14
CA PRO A 20 -4.67 -12.48 10.00
C PRO A 20 -6.17 -12.26 10.25
N VAL A 21 -6.88 -12.00 9.18
CA VAL A 21 -8.34 -11.91 9.20
C VAL A 21 -8.90 -13.34 9.16
N THR A 22 -9.82 -13.66 10.05
CA THR A 22 -10.46 -14.99 10.12
C THR A 22 -11.96 -14.93 9.91
N LYS A 23 -12.56 -13.73 9.97
CA LYS A 23 -14.00 -13.53 9.79
C LYS A 23 -14.25 -12.60 8.60
N PHE A 24 -14.98 -13.09 7.63
CA PHE A 24 -15.30 -12.37 6.39
C PHE A 24 -16.77 -11.93 6.47
N ASP A 25 -17.01 -10.97 7.33
CA ASP A 25 -18.32 -10.51 7.73
C ASP A 25 -18.59 -9.07 7.29
N ARG A 26 -19.72 -8.54 7.68
CA ARG A 26 -20.12 -7.18 7.36
C ARG A 26 -19.13 -6.13 7.87
N ARG A 27 -18.53 -6.36 9.04
CA ARG A 27 -17.55 -5.42 9.61
C ARG A 27 -16.32 -5.30 8.70
N LEU A 28 -15.89 -6.42 8.12
CA LEU A 28 -14.79 -6.42 7.13
C LEU A 28 -15.23 -5.68 5.88
N HIS A 29 -16.44 -5.94 5.38
CA HIS A 29 -16.94 -5.28 4.18
C HIS A 29 -17.05 -3.76 4.39
N ASP A 30 -17.54 -3.32 5.53
CA ASP A 30 -17.63 -1.90 5.88
C ASP A 30 -16.23 -1.26 5.96
N LEU A 31 -15.26 -1.97 6.52
CA LEU A 31 -13.87 -1.51 6.58
C LEU A 31 -13.30 -1.32 5.16
N LEU A 32 -13.50 -2.29 4.28
CA LEU A 32 -13.03 -2.21 2.89
C LEU A 32 -13.67 -1.03 2.15
N ASP A 33 -14.97 -0.84 2.32
CA ASP A 33 -15.69 0.27 1.71
C ASP A 33 -15.20 1.62 2.24
N ASP A 34 -14.98 1.73 3.54
CA ASP A 34 -14.44 2.95 4.17
C ASP A 34 -13.01 3.24 3.70
N MET A 35 -12.18 2.19 3.57
CA MET A 35 -10.82 2.34 3.09
C MET A 35 -10.79 2.81 1.64
N ALA A 36 -11.68 2.28 0.78
CA ALA A 36 -11.76 2.70 -0.61
C ALA A 36 -12.16 4.17 -0.72
N GLU A 37 -13.12 4.60 0.07
CA GLU A 37 -13.57 5.99 0.10
C GLU A 37 -12.45 6.92 0.61
N THR A 38 -11.74 6.50 1.66
CA THR A 38 -10.61 7.23 2.23
C THR A 38 -9.48 7.36 1.22
N LEU A 39 -9.14 6.27 0.53
CA LEU A 39 -8.08 6.25 -0.46
C LEU A 39 -8.41 7.15 -1.67
N ALA A 40 -9.65 7.10 -2.13
CA ALA A 40 -10.10 7.96 -3.23
C ALA A 40 -10.03 9.43 -2.85
N ASP A 41 -10.46 9.77 -1.63
CA ASP A 41 -10.40 11.14 -1.11
C ASP A 41 -8.96 11.65 -1.02
N ALA A 42 -8.04 10.78 -0.62
CA ALA A 42 -6.62 11.11 -0.49
C ALA A 42 -5.86 11.03 -1.83
N ASN A 43 -6.51 10.53 -2.87
CA ASN A 43 -5.94 10.37 -4.20
C ASN A 43 -4.64 9.56 -4.20
N GLY A 44 -4.61 8.47 -3.43
CA GLY A 44 -3.45 7.59 -3.31
C GLY A 44 -3.56 6.34 -4.16
N ALA A 45 -2.46 5.60 -4.28
CA ALA A 45 -2.39 4.36 -5.04
C ALA A 45 -2.60 3.13 -4.17
N GLY A 46 -2.53 3.25 -2.87
CA GLY A 46 -2.74 2.13 -1.95
C GLY A 46 -2.96 2.60 -0.52
N LEU A 47 -3.57 1.74 0.28
CA LEU A 47 -3.84 2.01 1.68
C LEU A 47 -3.92 0.68 2.44
N ALA A 48 -3.21 0.60 3.56
CA ALA A 48 -3.27 -0.55 4.45
C ALA A 48 -4.10 -0.22 5.70
N ALA A 49 -4.80 -1.20 6.24
CA ALA A 49 -5.65 -1.01 7.42
C ALA A 49 -4.93 -0.36 8.60
N PRO A 50 -3.66 -0.69 8.88
CA PRO A 50 -2.92 0.01 9.94
C PRO A 50 -2.88 1.52 9.79
N GLN A 51 -2.89 2.02 8.55
CA GLN A 51 -2.86 3.46 8.29
C GLN A 51 -4.15 4.18 8.72
N VAL A 52 -5.20 3.44 8.98
CA VAL A 52 -6.44 3.98 9.56
C VAL A 52 -6.68 3.44 10.99
N GLY A 53 -5.61 2.94 11.62
CA GLY A 53 -5.65 2.50 13.01
C GLY A 53 -6.24 1.11 13.25
N ILE A 54 -6.46 0.34 12.21
CA ILE A 54 -7.04 -1.00 12.31
C ILE A 54 -5.94 -2.05 12.17
N LEU A 55 -5.76 -2.86 13.22
CA LEU A 55 -4.65 -3.82 13.31
C LEU A 55 -5.00 -5.17 12.66
N ARG A 56 -5.27 -5.14 11.36
CA ARG A 56 -5.63 -6.32 10.57
C ARG A 56 -4.88 -6.37 9.26
N ARG A 57 -4.67 -7.59 8.76
CA ARG A 57 -3.93 -7.79 7.50
C ARG A 57 -4.83 -7.59 6.29
N VAL A 58 -5.15 -6.33 6.05
CA VAL A 58 -6.01 -5.88 4.94
C VAL A 58 -5.36 -4.68 4.26
N CYS A 59 -5.31 -4.68 2.94
CA CYS A 59 -4.89 -3.49 2.19
C CYS A 59 -5.65 -3.38 0.87
N LEU A 60 -5.63 -2.18 0.32
CA LEU A 60 -6.16 -1.88 -1.01
C LEU A 60 -5.02 -1.39 -1.89
N VAL A 61 -5.03 -1.81 -3.14
CA VAL A 61 -4.08 -1.34 -4.16
C VAL A 61 -4.87 -0.95 -5.40
N LEU A 62 -4.58 0.22 -5.96
CA LEU A 62 -5.19 0.66 -7.20
C LEU A 62 -4.54 -0.10 -8.37
N ASP A 63 -5.37 -0.83 -9.12
CA ASP A 63 -4.98 -1.39 -10.40
C ASP A 63 -5.22 -0.31 -11.45
N GLU A 64 -4.16 0.34 -11.91
CA GLU A 64 -4.28 1.47 -12.83
C GLU A 64 -4.85 1.08 -14.20
N GLU A 65 -4.56 -0.14 -14.67
CA GLU A 65 -5.10 -0.61 -15.96
C GLU A 65 -6.61 -0.83 -15.90
N ALA A 66 -7.10 -1.44 -14.82
CA ALA A 66 -8.51 -1.71 -14.63
C ALA A 66 -9.27 -0.53 -14.02
N GLU A 67 -8.55 0.48 -13.51
CA GLU A 67 -9.11 1.64 -12.81
C GLU A 67 -10.00 1.24 -11.63
N GLU A 68 -9.59 0.20 -10.91
CA GLU A 68 -10.31 -0.28 -9.74
C GLU A 68 -9.36 -0.65 -8.61
N TYR A 69 -9.89 -0.70 -7.38
CA TYR A 69 -9.11 -1.12 -6.23
C TYR A 69 -9.17 -2.64 -6.07
N LEU A 70 -7.98 -3.24 -5.91
CA LEU A 70 -7.87 -4.63 -5.50
C LEU A 70 -7.94 -4.71 -3.98
N GLU A 71 -8.83 -5.52 -3.47
CA GLU A 71 -8.97 -5.77 -2.03
C GLU A 71 -8.13 -7.00 -1.70
N LEU A 72 -7.14 -6.82 -0.83
CA LEU A 72 -6.19 -7.87 -0.48
C LEU A 72 -6.29 -8.17 1.02
N ILE A 73 -6.84 -9.32 1.36
CA ILE A 73 -6.97 -9.78 2.73
C ILE A 73 -6.00 -10.93 2.95
N ASN A 74 -5.23 -10.87 4.03
CA ASN A 74 -4.16 -11.83 4.33
C ASN A 74 -3.19 -12.01 3.15
N PRO A 75 -2.70 -10.92 2.54
CA PRO A 75 -1.89 -11.03 1.34
C PRO A 75 -0.48 -11.53 1.64
N GLU A 76 0.10 -12.23 0.67
CA GLU A 76 1.51 -12.58 0.70
C GLU A 76 2.09 -12.49 -0.72
N ILE A 77 3.36 -12.12 -0.81
CA ILE A 77 4.09 -12.11 -2.07
C ILE A 77 4.60 -13.53 -2.29
N ILE A 78 4.17 -14.16 -3.39
CA ILE A 78 4.54 -15.55 -3.71
C ILE A 78 5.58 -15.66 -4.82
N ALA A 79 5.79 -14.60 -5.60
CA ALA A 79 6.83 -14.57 -6.62
C ALA A 79 7.18 -13.12 -6.93
N GLN A 80 8.44 -12.89 -7.27
CA GLN A 80 8.88 -11.56 -7.68
C GLN A 80 10.08 -11.68 -8.61
N SER A 81 10.23 -10.73 -9.51
CA SER A 81 11.34 -10.70 -10.46
C SER A 81 11.62 -9.29 -10.96
N GLY A 82 12.84 -9.09 -11.48
CA GLY A 82 13.27 -7.82 -11.99
C GLY A 82 13.44 -6.77 -10.91
N GLU A 83 13.80 -5.58 -11.33
CA GLU A 83 13.97 -4.42 -10.45
C GLU A 83 13.45 -3.18 -11.12
N GLN A 84 12.90 -2.29 -10.31
CA GLN A 84 12.57 -0.93 -10.71
C GLN A 84 13.02 0.02 -9.61
N THR A 85 13.52 1.18 -10.00
CA THR A 85 13.93 2.21 -9.05
C THR A 85 13.14 3.47 -9.35
N GLY A 86 12.50 4.04 -8.37
CA GLY A 86 11.68 5.20 -8.60
C GLY A 86 11.23 5.89 -7.34
N LEU A 87 10.48 6.96 -7.57
CA LEU A 87 9.95 7.81 -6.51
C LEU A 87 8.85 7.09 -5.75
N GLU A 88 8.89 7.19 -4.43
CA GLU A 88 7.86 6.62 -3.57
C GLU A 88 7.52 7.58 -2.44
N GLY A 89 6.25 7.64 -2.10
CA GLY A 89 5.73 8.38 -0.96
C GLY A 89 4.66 7.56 -0.27
N CYS A 90 4.16 8.05 0.85
CA CYS A 90 3.15 7.35 1.63
C CYS A 90 2.19 8.35 2.26
N LEU A 91 0.91 8.01 2.29
CA LEU A 91 -0.11 8.85 2.92
C LEU A 91 0.14 9.06 4.41
N SER A 92 0.87 8.12 5.06
CA SER A 92 1.26 8.23 6.46
C SER A 92 2.56 9.00 6.68
N VAL A 93 3.23 9.43 5.60
CA VAL A 93 4.44 10.27 5.64
C VAL A 93 4.22 11.42 4.66
N PRO A 94 3.27 12.31 4.95
CA PRO A 94 2.83 13.32 3.98
C PRO A 94 3.91 14.33 3.61
N GLY A 95 3.93 14.71 2.33
CA GLY A 95 4.83 15.73 1.82
C GLY A 95 6.28 15.32 1.68
N LYS A 96 6.62 14.07 1.92
CA LYS A 96 7.99 13.56 1.85
C LYS A 96 8.11 12.42 0.84
N TRP A 97 9.19 12.43 0.08
CA TRP A 97 9.43 11.49 -1.00
C TRP A 97 10.84 10.94 -0.95
N GLY A 98 11.00 9.70 -1.37
CA GLY A 98 12.30 9.05 -1.45
C GLY A 98 12.41 8.16 -2.67
N ILE A 99 13.62 7.73 -2.99
CA ILE A 99 13.87 6.81 -4.10
C ILE A 99 13.99 5.40 -3.54
N VAL A 100 13.19 4.50 -4.06
CA VAL A 100 13.11 3.11 -3.56
C VAL A 100 13.27 2.14 -4.73
N THR A 101 14.05 1.09 -4.52
CA THR A 101 14.18 -0.02 -5.46
C THR A 101 13.25 -1.14 -5.02
N ARG A 102 12.42 -1.60 -5.93
CA ARG A 102 11.42 -2.65 -5.71
C ARG A 102 11.49 -3.68 -6.83
N PRO A 103 10.96 -4.90 -6.62
CA PRO A 103 10.75 -5.80 -7.75
C PRO A 103 9.87 -5.15 -8.82
N ASN A 104 10.17 -5.41 -10.09
CA ASN A 104 9.37 -4.86 -11.18
C ASN A 104 8.10 -5.67 -11.44
N ARG A 105 8.16 -6.98 -11.20
CA ARG A 105 7.00 -7.88 -11.35
C ARG A 105 6.78 -8.60 -10.02
N VAL A 106 5.54 -8.59 -9.56
CA VAL A 106 5.15 -9.18 -8.28
C VAL A 106 3.87 -9.99 -8.47
N ARG A 107 3.86 -11.21 -7.93
CA ARG A 107 2.64 -12.02 -7.84
C ARG A 107 2.28 -12.14 -6.37
N VAL A 108 1.02 -11.86 -6.06
CA VAL A 108 0.50 -11.97 -4.69
C VAL A 108 -0.60 -13.00 -4.64
N ARG A 109 -0.74 -13.62 -3.46
CA ARG A 109 -1.86 -14.49 -3.13
C ARG A 109 -2.59 -13.86 -1.96
N ALA A 110 -3.90 -13.74 -2.06
CA ALA A 110 -4.70 -13.08 -1.04
C ALA A 110 -6.12 -13.67 -1.02
N GLN A 111 -6.90 -13.26 -0.02
CA GLN A 111 -8.31 -13.59 0.04
C GLN A 111 -9.12 -12.36 -0.34
N ASP A 112 -10.27 -12.56 -0.97
CA ASP A 112 -11.20 -11.47 -1.26
C ASP A 112 -12.12 -11.25 -0.06
N ARG A 113 -13.09 -10.33 -0.20
CA ARG A 113 -13.99 -9.97 0.91
C ARG A 113 -14.90 -11.12 1.37
N ASP A 114 -15.01 -12.16 0.58
CA ASP A 114 -15.82 -13.34 0.89
C ASP A 114 -14.95 -14.51 1.41
N GLY A 115 -13.64 -14.29 1.53
CA GLY A 115 -12.70 -15.28 2.02
C GLY A 115 -12.14 -16.22 0.98
N ASP A 116 -12.48 -16.03 -0.29
CA ASP A 116 -11.98 -16.88 -1.36
C ASP A 116 -10.56 -16.49 -1.75
N TRP A 117 -9.69 -17.48 -1.97
CA TRP A 117 -8.32 -17.23 -2.37
C TRP A 117 -8.21 -16.91 -3.85
N PHE A 118 -7.36 -15.97 -4.17
CA PHE A 118 -7.02 -15.61 -5.55
C PHE A 118 -5.55 -15.22 -5.65
N GLU A 119 -5.05 -15.13 -6.87
CA GLU A 119 -3.71 -14.63 -7.17
C GLU A 119 -3.85 -13.45 -8.12
N ALA A 120 -2.95 -12.49 -7.95
CA ALA A 120 -2.87 -11.34 -8.84
C ALA A 120 -1.40 -11.06 -9.15
N GLU A 121 -1.12 -10.71 -10.39
CA GLU A 121 0.23 -10.36 -10.83
C GLU A 121 0.23 -8.98 -11.44
N ALA A 122 1.26 -8.20 -11.16
CA ALA A 122 1.38 -6.84 -11.67
C ALA A 122 2.82 -6.46 -11.91
N GLU A 123 3.01 -5.43 -12.70
CA GLU A 123 4.30 -4.82 -13.01
C GLU A 123 4.25 -3.32 -12.72
N GLY A 124 5.43 -2.70 -12.67
CA GLY A 124 5.53 -1.25 -12.57
C GLY A 124 4.94 -0.68 -11.28
N LEU A 125 4.13 0.36 -11.42
CA LEU A 125 3.56 1.06 -10.27
C LEU A 125 2.65 0.19 -9.41
N THR A 126 1.86 -0.69 -10.02
CA THR A 126 0.99 -1.59 -9.26
C THR A 126 1.81 -2.60 -8.46
N ALA A 127 2.90 -3.14 -9.03
CA ALA A 127 3.81 -4.02 -8.30
C ALA A 127 4.46 -3.30 -7.13
N ARG A 128 4.89 -2.05 -7.33
CA ARG A 128 5.44 -1.20 -6.27
C ARG A 128 4.43 -1.03 -5.14
N ALA A 129 3.17 -0.77 -5.49
CA ALA A 129 2.11 -0.59 -4.50
C ALA A 129 1.85 -1.88 -3.71
N PHE A 130 1.86 -3.04 -4.36
CA PHE A 130 1.75 -4.33 -3.65
C PHE A 130 2.82 -4.45 -2.56
N CYS A 131 4.08 -4.20 -2.91
CA CYS A 131 5.18 -4.30 -1.94
C CYS A 131 5.02 -3.30 -0.80
N HIS A 132 4.70 -2.05 -1.14
CA HIS A 132 4.54 -0.98 -0.16
C HIS A 132 3.43 -1.30 0.85
N GLU A 133 2.25 -1.71 0.37
CA GLU A 133 1.11 -1.98 1.27
C GLU A 133 1.28 -3.26 2.08
N ILE A 134 1.85 -4.31 1.49
CA ILE A 134 2.09 -5.55 2.21
C ILE A 134 3.15 -5.34 3.31
N GLU A 135 4.17 -4.52 3.06
CA GLU A 135 5.15 -4.15 4.09
C GLU A 135 4.50 -3.47 5.29
N HIS A 136 3.49 -2.61 5.07
CA HIS A 136 2.74 -1.99 6.16
C HIS A 136 2.15 -3.04 7.10
N LEU A 137 1.70 -4.16 6.55
CA LEU A 137 1.11 -5.24 7.35
C LEU A 137 2.13 -5.96 8.22
N ASP A 138 3.42 -5.81 7.91
CA ASP A 138 4.54 -6.35 8.68
C ASP A 138 5.22 -5.28 9.54
N GLY A 139 4.62 -4.10 9.64
CA GLY A 139 5.11 -3.01 10.48
C GLY A 139 6.25 -2.21 9.86
N HIS A 140 6.38 -2.21 8.54
CA HIS A 140 7.45 -1.51 7.83
C HIS A 140 6.93 -0.35 6.99
N LEU A 141 7.73 0.69 6.90
CA LEU A 141 7.46 1.88 6.08
C LEU A 141 8.54 2.00 5.01
N PHE A 142 8.19 2.63 3.88
CA PHE A 142 9.15 2.82 2.78
C PHE A 142 10.40 3.59 3.20
N VAL A 143 10.31 4.38 4.26
CA VAL A 143 11.45 5.17 4.76
C VAL A 143 12.63 4.29 5.18
N GLU A 144 12.41 3.01 5.42
CA GLU A 144 13.48 2.05 5.75
C GLU A 144 14.34 1.70 4.54
N HIS A 145 13.86 2.01 3.32
CA HIS A 145 14.52 1.66 2.06
C HIS A 145 15.18 2.84 1.35
N ILE A 146 15.10 4.03 1.93
CA ILE A 146 15.67 5.25 1.33
C ILE A 146 16.92 5.70 2.09
N ASP A 147 17.84 6.39 1.38
CA ASP A 147 18.99 7.03 2.03
C ASP A 147 18.57 8.28 2.78
N HIS A 148 17.73 9.09 2.16
CA HIS A 148 17.23 10.35 2.70
C HIS A 148 15.95 10.74 1.96
N PHE A 149 15.17 11.63 2.57
CA PHE A 149 14.07 12.26 1.85
C PHE A 149 14.62 13.25 0.84
N LEU A 150 14.00 13.31 -0.34
CA LEU A 150 14.41 14.27 -1.36
C LEU A 150 14.08 15.69 -0.89
N THR A 151 15.00 16.61 -1.16
CA THR A 151 14.73 18.05 -1.00
C THR A 151 13.76 18.47 -2.10
N ASP A 152 13.13 19.64 -1.95
CA ASP A 152 12.23 20.18 -2.98
C ASP A 152 12.96 20.32 -4.32
N GLU A 153 14.22 20.73 -4.31
CA GLU A 153 15.04 20.84 -5.49
C GLU A 153 15.32 19.49 -6.14
N GLU A 154 15.70 18.49 -5.35
CA GLU A 154 15.96 17.13 -5.85
C GLU A 154 14.69 16.52 -6.45
N LEU A 155 13.54 16.72 -5.80
CA LEU A 155 12.26 16.23 -6.27
C LEU A 155 11.90 16.88 -7.62
N LYS A 156 12.13 18.17 -7.74
CA LYS A 156 11.86 18.91 -8.97
C LYS A 156 12.72 18.38 -10.11
N GLU A 157 14.02 18.18 -9.87
CA GLU A 157 14.94 17.62 -10.85
C GLU A 157 14.51 16.22 -11.31
N TYR A 158 14.12 15.38 -10.36
CA TYR A 158 13.66 14.04 -10.65
C TYR A 158 12.42 14.04 -11.55
N LEU A 159 11.44 14.88 -11.24
CA LEU A 159 10.22 14.98 -12.04
C LEU A 159 10.45 15.55 -13.43
N GLU A 160 11.42 16.47 -13.59
CA GLU A 160 11.80 17.01 -14.89
C GLU A 160 12.46 15.94 -15.75
N ASP A 161 13.32 15.10 -15.18
CA ASP A 161 13.99 14.02 -15.89
C ASP A 161 13.02 12.92 -16.36
N GLU A 162 11.87 12.78 -15.70
CA GLU A 162 10.83 11.81 -16.05
C GLU A 162 9.97 12.28 -17.25
N GLU A 163 10.03 13.55 -17.56
CA GLU A 163 9.33 14.14 -18.72
C GLU A 163 10.17 14.00 -19.98
#